data_e0488da1841c672d71e9ba88e09d678f
#
_entry.id   e0488da1841c672d71e9ba88e09d678f
#
_cell.length_a   1.000
_cell.length_b   1.000
_cell.length_c   1.000
_cell.angle_alpha   90.00
_cell.angle_beta   90.00
_cell.angle_gamma   90.00
#
_symmetry.space_group_name_H-M   'P 1'
#
loop_
_entity.id
_entity.type
_entity.pdbx_description
1 polymer ?
#
loop_
_entity_poly.entity_id
_entity_poly.type
_entity_poly.pdbx_seq_one_letter_code
_entity_poly.pdbx_strand_id
1 'polypeptide(L)'
;MLYHWRCHKDSTASNPESKLYAFDAGARAIMDHYKRVGIEAERVEKGVDYGIYHSVYKIQGEPLVSIIIPNKDHHTDLDLCLRAIETRATYRNVEFIIVENNSTEKETFEYYEKIQKEFSNVHVVTWEREFNYSAINNFGVTFAKGEYLLFLNNDTELIAENFIEEMLGLCQREDVGAVGARLLYQDDTIQHAGVVIGFGGIAGHTFIGLHKAENSYFHRAMSTQDYSAVTAACLMTKKALFDEVGGFTEKLAVAFNDIDYCMKVRASNHLVVYNPYALLYHYESKSRGLEDTPEKVARFNREIKIFSERWPEILKDGDPYYNPNLTLRKSNFALRDLKKEKIGEPYHLEV
;
A
#
# COMPACT_ATOMS: atom_id res chain seq x y z
N MET A 1 30.52 -19.15 -0.23
CA MET A 1 30.50 -18.29 -1.44
C MET A 1 30.28 -19.24 -2.62
N LEU A 2 29.22 -19.05 -3.42
CA LEU A 2 28.82 -20.00 -4.46
C LEU A 2 29.21 -19.56 -5.88
N TYR A 3 29.57 -18.27 -6.04
CA TYR A 3 29.92 -17.70 -7.34
C TYR A 3 30.94 -16.56 -7.19
N HIS A 4 31.93 -16.51 -8.11
CA HIS A 4 32.91 -15.43 -8.20
C HIS A 4 32.75 -14.74 -9.54
N TRP A 5 32.31 -13.47 -9.54
CA TRP A 5 32.21 -12.64 -10.72
C TRP A 5 33.55 -11.98 -11.02
N ARG A 6 34.15 -12.29 -12.16
CA ARG A 6 35.39 -11.60 -12.58
C ARG A 6 35.03 -10.24 -13.17
N CYS A 7 35.46 -9.17 -12.48
CA CYS A 7 35.31 -7.80 -12.95
C CYS A 7 36.62 -7.31 -13.59
N HIS A 8 36.54 -6.65 -14.74
CA HIS A 8 37.63 -6.00 -15.46
C HIS A 8 37.18 -4.69 -16.08
N LYS A 9 38.10 -3.85 -16.60
CA LYS A 9 37.83 -2.49 -17.09
C LYS A 9 36.71 -2.40 -18.14
N ASP A 10 36.55 -3.43 -18.96
CA ASP A 10 35.54 -3.48 -20.01
C ASP A 10 34.28 -4.27 -19.60
N SER A 11 34.18 -4.61 -18.31
CA SER A 11 33.03 -5.30 -17.76
C SER A 11 31.87 -4.33 -17.53
N THR A 12 30.67 -4.69 -17.97
CA THR A 12 29.42 -3.94 -17.69
C THR A 12 29.12 -3.82 -16.19
N ALA A 13 29.68 -4.71 -15.37
CA ALA A 13 29.55 -4.63 -13.91
C ALA A 13 30.34 -3.45 -13.31
N SER A 14 31.40 -2.97 -14.00
CA SER A 14 32.20 -1.82 -13.55
C SER A 14 31.83 -0.52 -14.27
N ASN A 15 31.20 -0.61 -15.46
CA ASN A 15 30.78 0.55 -16.24
C ASN A 15 29.45 0.23 -16.95
N PRO A 16 28.29 0.47 -16.32
CA PRO A 16 26.98 0.29 -16.94
C PRO A 16 26.80 1.10 -18.22
N GLU A 17 27.43 2.28 -18.33
CA GLU A 17 27.31 3.17 -19.49
C GLU A 17 27.95 2.57 -20.76
N SER A 18 28.86 1.60 -20.64
CA SER A 18 29.49 0.94 -21.77
C SER A 18 28.53 0.16 -22.68
N LYS A 19 27.29 -0.14 -22.19
CA LYS A 19 26.26 -0.91 -22.90
C LYS A 19 24.85 -0.38 -22.70
N LEU A 20 24.64 0.91 -22.88
CA LEU A 20 23.32 1.55 -22.73
C LEU A 20 22.22 0.89 -23.58
N TYR A 21 22.59 0.33 -24.75
CA TYR A 21 21.68 -0.43 -25.61
C TYR A 21 21.02 -1.64 -24.88
N ALA A 22 21.67 -2.20 -23.88
CA ALA A 22 21.14 -3.35 -23.13
C ALA A 22 19.91 -2.96 -22.31
N PHE A 23 19.86 -1.73 -21.80
CA PHE A 23 18.71 -1.24 -21.04
C PHE A 23 17.51 -0.96 -21.93
N ASP A 24 17.74 -0.43 -23.16
CA ASP A 24 16.67 -0.28 -24.16
C ASP A 24 16.18 -1.65 -24.66
N ALA A 25 17.09 -2.63 -24.79
CA ALA A 25 16.72 -4.00 -25.13
C ALA A 25 15.88 -4.67 -24.02
N GLY A 26 16.19 -4.39 -22.76
CA GLY A 26 15.41 -4.86 -21.60
C GLY A 26 13.99 -4.32 -21.60
N ALA A 27 13.80 -3.02 -21.83
CA ALA A 27 12.46 -2.42 -21.95
C ALA A 27 11.65 -3.06 -23.11
N ARG A 28 12.26 -3.24 -24.28
CA ARG A 28 11.61 -3.94 -25.41
C ARG A 28 11.25 -5.39 -25.08
N ALA A 29 12.15 -6.12 -24.39
CA ALA A 29 11.90 -7.50 -23.99
C ALA A 29 10.71 -7.63 -23.06
N ILE A 30 10.54 -6.68 -22.10
CA ILE A 30 9.39 -6.62 -21.21
C ILE A 30 8.11 -6.34 -22.01
N MET A 31 8.11 -5.34 -22.92
CA MET A 31 6.97 -5.05 -23.77
C MET A 31 6.58 -6.24 -24.65
N ASP A 32 7.56 -6.96 -25.22
CA ASP A 32 7.30 -8.16 -26.04
C ASP A 32 6.78 -9.32 -25.18
N HIS A 33 7.21 -9.41 -23.93
CA HIS A 33 6.63 -10.36 -22.98
C HIS A 33 5.15 -10.04 -22.71
N TYR A 34 4.82 -8.78 -22.38
CA TYR A 34 3.45 -8.36 -22.15
C TYR A 34 2.52 -8.68 -23.34
N LYS A 35 2.96 -8.41 -24.57
CA LYS A 35 2.22 -8.78 -25.77
C LYS A 35 1.96 -10.29 -25.86
N ARG A 36 2.96 -11.14 -25.52
CA ARG A 36 2.82 -12.60 -25.58
C ARG A 36 1.85 -13.15 -24.55
N VAL A 37 1.75 -12.52 -23.37
CA VAL A 37 0.87 -12.99 -22.29
C VAL A 37 -0.45 -12.21 -22.18
N GLY A 38 -0.71 -11.29 -23.14
CA GLY A 38 -1.97 -10.55 -23.21
C GLY A 38 -2.10 -9.43 -22.17
N ILE A 39 -0.99 -8.95 -21.59
CA ILE A 39 -1.00 -7.79 -20.68
C ILE A 39 -0.93 -6.51 -21.49
N GLU A 40 -1.89 -5.61 -21.30
CA GLU A 40 -1.91 -4.33 -21.98
C GLU A 40 -1.09 -3.28 -21.21
N ALA A 41 0.17 -3.13 -21.58
CA ALA A 41 1.02 -2.05 -21.14
C ALA A 41 1.09 -0.95 -22.20
N GLU A 42 1.05 0.31 -21.78
CA GLU A 42 1.22 1.46 -22.67
C GLU A 42 2.68 1.60 -23.06
N ARG A 43 3.58 1.57 -22.07
CA ARG A 43 5.03 1.70 -22.25
C ARG A 43 5.80 1.09 -21.09
N VAL A 44 7.06 0.82 -21.35
CA VAL A 44 8.05 0.46 -20.30
C VAL A 44 9.15 1.49 -20.33
N GLU A 45 9.32 2.18 -19.21
CA GLU A 45 10.28 3.25 -19.03
C GLU A 45 11.49 2.77 -18.21
N LYS A 46 12.59 3.51 -18.28
CA LYS A 46 13.72 3.33 -17.37
C LYS A 46 13.30 3.80 -15.98
N GLY A 47 13.53 2.97 -14.99
CA GLY A 47 13.28 3.30 -13.59
C GLY A 47 14.42 4.12 -12.99
N VAL A 48 14.53 4.06 -11.66
CA VAL A 48 15.48 4.89 -10.87
C VAL A 48 16.95 4.55 -11.09
N ASP A 49 17.25 3.37 -11.63
CA ASP A 49 18.64 2.92 -11.86
C ASP A 49 18.70 2.00 -13.10
N TYR A 50 19.92 1.72 -13.55
CA TYR A 50 20.19 0.81 -14.67
C TYR A 50 19.63 -0.59 -14.42
N GLY A 51 18.80 -1.08 -15.35
CA GLY A 51 18.17 -2.40 -15.27
C GLY A 51 16.92 -2.45 -14.37
N ILE A 52 16.50 -1.32 -13.82
CA ILE A 52 15.20 -1.14 -13.18
C ILE A 52 14.25 -0.51 -14.18
N TYR A 53 13.04 -1.03 -14.27
CA TYR A 53 12.04 -0.58 -15.25
C TYR A 53 10.72 -0.24 -14.55
N HIS A 54 10.06 0.79 -15.09
CA HIS A 54 8.71 1.17 -14.74
C HIS A 54 7.77 0.76 -15.88
N SER A 55 6.81 -0.09 -15.61
CA SER A 55 5.78 -0.50 -16.56
C SER A 55 4.51 0.32 -16.31
N VAL A 56 4.14 1.14 -17.28
CA VAL A 56 2.88 1.90 -17.26
C VAL A 56 1.82 1.07 -17.98
N TYR A 57 0.78 0.69 -17.25
CA TYR A 57 -0.32 -0.11 -17.77
C TYR A 57 -1.38 0.77 -18.41
N LYS A 58 -1.93 0.30 -19.53
CA LYS A 58 -2.98 1.01 -20.24
C LYS A 58 -4.30 0.88 -19.47
N ILE A 59 -4.88 2.01 -19.07
CA ILE A 59 -6.20 2.03 -18.45
C ILE A 59 -7.27 1.74 -19.52
N GLN A 60 -8.15 0.80 -19.21
CA GLN A 60 -9.28 0.44 -20.05
C GLN A 60 -10.50 1.26 -19.63
N GLY A 61 -11.00 2.07 -20.56
CA GLY A 61 -12.13 2.98 -20.31
C GLY A 61 -11.79 4.11 -19.32
N GLU A 62 -12.81 4.62 -18.68
CA GLU A 62 -12.72 5.63 -17.62
C GLU A 62 -13.59 5.18 -16.43
N PRO A 63 -13.24 4.06 -15.75
CA PRO A 63 -14.08 3.54 -14.68
C PRO A 63 -14.12 4.51 -13.49
N LEU A 64 -15.26 4.60 -12.83
CA LEU A 64 -15.42 5.40 -11.62
C LEU A 64 -14.61 4.78 -10.47
N VAL A 65 -13.82 5.60 -9.79
CA VAL A 65 -13.10 5.24 -8.56
C VAL A 65 -13.79 5.90 -7.37
N SER A 66 -14.29 5.10 -6.41
CA SER A 66 -14.83 5.60 -5.16
C SER A 66 -13.73 5.68 -4.11
N ILE A 67 -13.41 6.88 -3.67
CA ILE A 67 -12.41 7.16 -2.63
C ILE A 67 -13.12 7.19 -1.28
N ILE A 68 -12.81 6.23 -0.40
CA ILE A 68 -13.41 6.09 0.92
C ILE A 68 -12.47 6.70 1.95
N ILE A 69 -12.93 7.73 2.66
CA ILE A 69 -12.12 8.49 3.61
C ILE A 69 -12.83 8.53 4.98
N PRO A 70 -12.43 7.70 5.95
CA PRO A 70 -12.85 7.89 7.34
C PRO A 70 -12.36 9.23 7.88
N ASN A 71 -13.25 10.00 8.55
CA ASN A 71 -12.86 11.26 9.14
C ASN A 71 -13.49 11.45 10.52
N LYS A 72 -12.72 12.05 11.42
CA LYS A 72 -13.17 12.56 12.70
C LYS A 72 -12.43 13.85 13.00
N ASP A 73 -13.16 14.97 13.14
CA ASP A 73 -12.54 16.28 13.34
C ASP A 73 -11.46 16.56 12.27
N HIS A 74 -10.40 17.29 12.56
CA HIS A 74 -9.25 17.49 11.64
C HIS A 74 -9.63 17.90 10.20
N HIS A 75 -10.65 18.76 10.05
CA HIS A 75 -11.16 19.19 8.74
C HIS A 75 -10.08 19.82 7.84
N THR A 76 -9.03 20.39 8.41
CA THR A 76 -7.90 20.97 7.64
C THR A 76 -7.05 19.91 6.95
N ASP A 77 -6.81 18.76 7.59
CA ASP A 77 -6.09 17.66 6.98
C ASP A 77 -6.94 17.03 5.85
N LEU A 78 -8.24 16.84 6.12
CA LEU A 78 -9.18 16.38 5.10
C LEU A 78 -9.28 17.34 3.90
N ASP A 79 -9.30 18.67 4.13
CA ASP A 79 -9.33 19.68 3.06
C ASP A 79 -8.07 19.60 2.20
N LEU A 80 -6.90 19.46 2.82
CA LEU A 80 -5.63 19.30 2.12
C LEU A 80 -5.63 18.06 1.23
N CYS A 81 -6.04 16.91 1.78
CA CYS A 81 -6.12 15.63 1.07
C CYS A 81 -7.08 15.71 -0.12
N LEU A 82 -8.33 16.13 0.12
CA LEU A 82 -9.38 16.17 -0.88
C LEU A 82 -9.07 17.16 -2.01
N ARG A 83 -8.68 18.41 -1.65
CA ARG A 83 -8.36 19.43 -2.66
C ARG A 83 -7.13 19.10 -3.48
N ALA A 84 -6.12 18.48 -2.89
CA ALA A 84 -4.95 18.04 -3.66
C ALA A 84 -5.36 17.05 -4.76
N ILE A 85 -6.27 16.09 -4.47
CA ILE A 85 -6.77 15.14 -5.45
C ILE A 85 -7.67 15.88 -6.48
N GLU A 86 -8.64 16.66 -6.04
CA GLU A 86 -9.56 17.37 -6.93
C GLU A 86 -8.87 18.35 -7.88
N THR A 87 -7.79 19.00 -7.46
CA THR A 87 -7.15 20.05 -8.27
C THR A 87 -5.91 19.57 -9.02
N ARG A 88 -5.18 18.59 -8.49
CA ARG A 88 -3.88 18.16 -9.00
C ARG A 88 -3.86 16.76 -9.59
N ALA A 89 -4.67 15.80 -9.08
CA ALA A 89 -4.67 14.46 -9.66
C ALA A 89 -5.09 14.49 -11.12
N THR A 90 -4.42 13.70 -11.96
CA THR A 90 -4.68 13.67 -13.41
C THR A 90 -5.92 12.85 -13.74
N TYR A 91 -6.25 11.81 -12.96
CA TYR A 91 -7.48 11.06 -13.11
C TYR A 91 -8.67 11.79 -12.50
N ARG A 92 -9.76 11.97 -13.28
CA ARG A 92 -10.88 12.83 -12.91
C ARG A 92 -12.18 12.10 -12.59
N ASN A 93 -12.34 10.86 -13.05
CA ASN A 93 -13.58 10.13 -12.80
C ASN A 93 -13.57 9.49 -11.41
N VAL A 94 -13.70 10.33 -10.38
CA VAL A 94 -13.68 9.95 -8.97
C VAL A 94 -14.92 10.47 -8.25
N GLU A 95 -15.34 9.77 -7.20
CA GLU A 95 -16.25 10.26 -6.17
C GLU A 95 -15.60 10.07 -4.79
N PHE A 96 -15.93 10.93 -3.83
CA PHE A 96 -15.46 10.85 -2.46
C PHE A 96 -16.60 10.47 -1.52
N ILE A 97 -16.39 9.43 -0.74
CA ILE A 97 -17.27 9.01 0.34
C ILE A 97 -16.56 9.31 1.65
N ILE A 98 -16.83 10.46 2.23
CA ILE A 98 -16.29 10.85 3.55
C ILE A 98 -17.17 10.20 4.59
N VAL A 99 -16.58 9.34 5.42
CA VAL A 99 -17.32 8.67 6.50
C VAL A 99 -17.01 9.40 7.81
N GLU A 100 -17.93 10.28 8.18
CA GLU A 100 -17.91 11.01 9.44
C GLU A 100 -18.09 10.06 10.61
N ASN A 101 -17.21 10.14 11.62
CA ASN A 101 -17.30 9.31 12.83
C ASN A 101 -17.10 10.08 14.13
N ASN A 102 -18.20 10.56 14.71
CA ASN A 102 -18.23 11.17 16.03
C ASN A 102 -17.31 12.41 16.15
N SER A 103 -17.30 13.28 15.16
CA SER A 103 -16.67 14.60 15.25
C SER A 103 -17.38 15.46 16.31
N THR A 104 -16.63 16.32 16.97
CA THR A 104 -17.11 17.22 18.02
C THR A 104 -16.90 18.69 17.69
N GLU A 105 -16.02 18.98 16.74
CA GLU A 105 -15.69 20.33 16.32
C GLU A 105 -16.73 20.89 15.35
N LYS A 106 -17.29 22.06 15.67
CA LYS A 106 -18.31 22.72 14.83
C LYS A 106 -17.77 23.02 13.44
N GLU A 107 -16.52 23.42 13.35
CA GLU A 107 -15.80 23.75 12.12
C GLU A 107 -15.75 22.57 11.15
N THR A 108 -15.72 21.33 11.65
CA THR A 108 -15.75 20.11 10.84
C THR A 108 -17.08 19.97 10.13
N PHE A 109 -18.20 20.19 10.83
CA PHE A 109 -19.54 20.11 10.23
C PHE A 109 -19.78 21.26 9.23
N GLU A 110 -19.33 22.47 9.54
CA GLU A 110 -19.39 23.61 8.62
C GLU A 110 -18.56 23.34 7.35
N TYR A 111 -17.42 22.67 7.50
CA TYR A 111 -16.60 22.21 6.37
C TYR A 111 -17.35 21.19 5.50
N TYR A 112 -17.99 20.18 6.10
CA TYR A 112 -18.77 19.18 5.35
C TYR A 112 -19.87 19.81 4.52
N GLU A 113 -20.61 20.77 5.08
CA GLU A 113 -21.64 21.51 4.34
C GLU A 113 -21.07 22.31 3.17
N LYS A 114 -19.90 22.93 3.38
CA LYS A 114 -19.21 23.73 2.36
C LYS A 114 -18.72 22.85 1.22
N ILE A 115 -17.97 21.77 1.53
CA ILE A 115 -17.28 20.96 0.53
C ILE A 115 -18.25 20.23 -0.39
N GLN A 116 -19.40 19.74 0.14
CA GLN A 116 -20.45 19.11 -0.66
C GLN A 116 -21.18 20.09 -1.59
N LYS A 117 -21.19 21.39 -1.29
CA LYS A 117 -21.73 22.43 -2.18
C LYS A 117 -20.72 22.81 -3.26
N GLU A 118 -19.44 22.74 -2.94
CA GLU A 118 -18.32 23.11 -3.82
C GLU A 118 -18.07 22.01 -4.87
N PHE A 119 -18.09 20.73 -4.46
CA PHE A 119 -17.80 19.58 -5.32
C PHE A 119 -18.97 18.59 -5.31
N SER A 120 -19.60 18.39 -6.46
CA SER A 120 -20.80 17.55 -6.61
C SER A 120 -20.52 16.05 -6.47
N ASN A 121 -19.25 15.63 -6.55
CA ASN A 121 -18.80 14.25 -6.40
C ASN A 121 -18.34 13.93 -4.96
N VAL A 122 -18.54 14.85 -3.99
CA VAL A 122 -18.22 14.65 -2.56
C VAL A 122 -19.51 14.35 -1.80
N HIS A 123 -19.52 13.23 -1.08
CA HIS A 123 -20.62 12.76 -0.27
C HIS A 123 -20.15 12.50 1.16
N VAL A 124 -20.84 13.08 2.15
CA VAL A 124 -20.57 12.82 3.57
C VAL A 124 -21.67 11.90 4.10
N VAL A 125 -21.25 10.79 4.71
CA VAL A 125 -22.13 9.81 5.36
C VAL A 125 -21.70 9.61 6.80
N THR A 126 -22.63 9.40 7.73
CA THR A 126 -22.34 9.38 9.16
C THR A 126 -22.39 7.97 9.74
N TRP A 127 -21.31 7.57 10.41
CA TRP A 127 -21.20 6.37 11.21
C TRP A 127 -21.33 6.74 12.69
N GLU A 128 -22.49 6.48 13.28
CA GLU A 128 -22.84 6.91 14.65
C GLU A 128 -22.32 5.96 15.78
N ARG A 129 -21.61 4.87 15.40
CA ARG A 129 -21.10 3.88 16.36
C ARG A 129 -19.69 4.23 16.79
N GLU A 130 -19.16 3.44 17.74
CA GLU A 130 -17.77 3.54 18.18
C GLU A 130 -16.79 3.37 16.99
N PHE A 131 -15.61 3.93 17.17
CA PHE A 131 -14.56 3.84 16.14
C PHE A 131 -14.16 2.39 15.90
N ASN A 132 -14.26 1.99 14.67
CA ASN A 132 -13.80 0.71 14.13
C ASN A 132 -13.45 0.93 12.65
N TYR A 133 -12.16 1.01 12.34
CA TYR A 133 -11.69 1.32 10.99
C TYR A 133 -12.29 0.38 9.94
N SER A 134 -12.33 -0.94 10.23
CA SER A 134 -12.92 -1.94 9.35
C SER A 134 -14.40 -1.68 9.08
N ALA A 135 -15.18 -1.47 10.15
CA ALA A 135 -16.62 -1.26 10.04
C ALA A 135 -16.95 0.07 9.35
N ILE A 136 -16.19 1.13 9.62
CA ILE A 136 -16.34 2.46 8.99
C ILE A 136 -16.11 2.36 7.48
N ASN A 137 -15.03 1.69 7.06
CA ASN A 137 -14.76 1.52 5.64
C ASN A 137 -15.78 0.59 4.95
N ASN A 138 -16.17 -0.52 5.58
CA ASN A 138 -17.24 -1.39 5.07
C ASN A 138 -18.55 -0.61 4.89
N PHE A 139 -18.90 0.24 5.85
CA PHE A 139 -20.07 1.12 5.75
C PHE A 139 -19.94 2.12 4.60
N GLY A 140 -18.77 2.78 4.48
CA GLY A 140 -18.50 3.70 3.36
C GLY A 140 -18.67 3.05 1.99
N VAL A 141 -18.22 1.81 1.84
CA VAL A 141 -18.34 1.03 0.59
C VAL A 141 -19.81 0.82 0.18
N THR A 142 -20.75 0.80 1.14
CA THR A 142 -22.19 0.65 0.79
C THR A 142 -22.76 1.83 0.00
N PHE A 143 -22.08 2.97 0.01
CA PHE A 143 -22.44 4.17 -0.75
C PHE A 143 -21.64 4.31 -2.05
N ALA A 144 -20.58 3.51 -2.21
CA ALA A 144 -19.69 3.56 -3.37
C ALA A 144 -20.37 3.05 -4.64
N LYS A 145 -20.32 3.86 -5.71
CA LYS A 145 -20.85 3.56 -7.05
C LYS A 145 -19.77 3.10 -8.02
N GLY A 146 -18.49 3.34 -7.69
CA GLY A 146 -17.37 3.01 -8.54
C GLY A 146 -17.10 1.51 -8.64
N GLU A 147 -16.55 1.10 -9.75
CA GLU A 147 -16.05 -0.26 -9.97
C GLU A 147 -14.78 -0.54 -9.15
N TYR A 148 -14.04 0.52 -8.82
CA TYR A 148 -12.82 0.47 -8.03
C TYR A 148 -13.01 1.27 -6.74
N LEU A 149 -12.48 0.72 -5.65
CA LEU A 149 -12.44 1.36 -4.34
C LEU A 149 -11.00 1.79 -4.06
N LEU A 150 -10.85 3.02 -3.58
CA LEU A 150 -9.59 3.53 -3.04
C LEU A 150 -9.82 3.88 -1.56
N PHE A 151 -9.32 3.06 -0.66
CA PHE A 151 -9.25 3.40 0.76
C PHE A 151 -8.12 4.39 0.97
N LEU A 152 -8.43 5.51 1.61
CA LEU A 152 -7.48 6.60 1.79
C LEU A 152 -7.66 7.23 3.18
N ASN A 153 -6.56 7.42 3.90
CA ASN A 153 -6.61 8.17 5.15
C ASN A 153 -6.75 9.68 4.88
N ASN A 154 -7.47 10.37 5.78
CA ASN A 154 -7.72 11.81 5.69
C ASN A 154 -6.46 12.70 5.86
N ASP A 155 -5.39 12.15 6.42
CA ASP A 155 -4.11 12.81 6.68
C ASP A 155 -3.02 12.45 5.65
N THR A 156 -3.44 12.18 4.41
CA THR A 156 -2.55 11.96 3.26
C THR A 156 -2.44 13.20 2.38
N GLU A 157 -1.28 13.40 1.77
CA GLU A 157 -1.04 14.48 0.80
C GLU A 157 -0.42 13.94 -0.48
N LEU A 158 -0.99 14.35 -1.61
CA LEU A 158 -0.57 13.94 -2.95
C LEU A 158 0.82 14.47 -3.32
N ILE A 159 1.73 13.57 -3.71
CA ILE A 159 3.02 13.90 -4.34
C ILE A 159 2.96 13.62 -5.84
N ALA A 160 2.62 12.40 -6.24
CA ALA A 160 2.49 12.00 -7.66
C ALA A 160 1.08 12.30 -8.16
N GLU A 161 0.95 13.20 -9.14
CA GLU A 161 -0.36 13.64 -9.66
C GLU A 161 -1.10 12.52 -10.41
N ASN A 162 -0.38 11.53 -10.93
CA ASN A 162 -0.91 10.35 -11.64
C ASN A 162 -1.06 9.10 -10.73
N PHE A 163 -1.12 9.27 -9.40
CA PHE A 163 -1.12 8.13 -8.47
C PHE A 163 -2.32 7.20 -8.66
N ILE A 164 -3.48 7.74 -9.04
CA ILE A 164 -4.69 6.94 -9.30
C ILE A 164 -4.48 6.07 -10.54
N GLU A 165 -3.95 6.64 -11.62
CA GLU A 165 -3.64 5.90 -12.85
C GLU A 165 -2.60 4.80 -12.60
N GLU A 166 -1.57 5.09 -11.81
CA GLU A 166 -0.56 4.11 -11.43
C GLU A 166 -1.14 2.92 -10.66
N MET A 167 -2.12 3.17 -9.80
CA MET A 167 -2.81 2.11 -9.07
C MET A 167 -3.87 1.42 -9.93
N LEU A 168 -4.66 2.17 -10.70
CA LEU A 168 -5.76 1.67 -11.50
C LEU A 168 -5.28 0.77 -12.64
N GLY A 169 -4.22 1.17 -13.35
CA GLY A 169 -3.65 0.38 -14.43
C GLY A 169 -3.19 -1.01 -13.97
N LEU A 170 -2.64 -1.12 -12.76
CA LEU A 170 -2.32 -2.41 -12.14
C LEU A 170 -3.58 -3.14 -11.66
N CYS A 171 -4.49 -2.42 -10.99
CA CYS A 171 -5.69 -3.02 -10.40
C CYS A 171 -6.65 -3.58 -11.45
N GLN A 172 -6.62 -3.08 -12.69
CA GLN A 172 -7.44 -3.59 -13.80
C GLN A 172 -6.99 -4.98 -14.30
N ARG A 173 -5.76 -5.38 -14.06
CA ARG A 173 -5.31 -6.74 -14.40
C ARG A 173 -6.14 -7.79 -13.67
N GLU A 174 -6.45 -8.89 -14.35
CA GLU A 174 -7.28 -9.97 -13.79
C GLU A 174 -6.63 -10.62 -12.57
N ASP A 175 -5.30 -10.77 -12.59
CA ASP A 175 -4.52 -11.42 -11.55
C ASP A 175 -4.22 -10.52 -10.34
N VAL A 176 -4.52 -9.21 -10.41
CA VAL A 176 -4.26 -8.24 -9.32
C VAL A 176 -5.54 -7.95 -8.56
N GLY A 177 -5.50 -8.15 -7.25
CA GLY A 177 -6.64 -7.91 -6.37
C GLY A 177 -6.53 -6.67 -5.49
N ALA A 178 -5.30 -6.28 -5.11
CA ALA A 178 -5.06 -5.06 -4.34
C ALA A 178 -3.77 -4.39 -4.77
N VAL A 179 -3.76 -3.06 -4.75
CA VAL A 179 -2.59 -2.23 -5.05
C VAL A 179 -2.40 -1.21 -3.93
N GLY A 180 -1.19 -1.16 -3.34
CA GLY A 180 -0.82 -0.18 -2.33
C GLY A 180 0.19 0.84 -2.85
N ALA A 181 0.06 2.08 -2.40
CA ALA A 181 0.96 3.17 -2.73
C ALA A 181 2.22 3.18 -1.86
N ARG A 182 3.25 3.91 -2.29
CA ARG A 182 4.38 4.29 -1.46
C ARG A 182 3.99 5.46 -0.57
N LEU A 183 4.18 5.31 0.74
CA LEU A 183 3.91 6.40 1.69
C LEU A 183 5.18 6.89 2.35
N LEU A 184 5.30 8.20 2.48
CA LEU A 184 6.42 8.87 3.11
C LEU A 184 5.95 9.60 4.38
N TYR A 185 6.83 9.68 5.36
CA TYR A 185 6.74 10.66 6.43
C TYR A 185 7.07 12.06 5.91
N GLN A 186 6.74 13.07 6.69
CA GLN A 186 6.98 14.49 6.35
C GLN A 186 8.46 14.84 6.11
N ASP A 187 9.38 14.05 6.66
CA ASP A 187 10.83 14.21 6.51
C ASP A 187 11.41 13.46 5.30
N ASP A 188 10.55 13.05 4.36
CA ASP A 188 10.92 12.28 3.16
C ASP A 188 11.46 10.86 3.44
N THR A 189 11.29 10.34 4.64
CA THR A 189 11.60 8.94 4.92
C THR A 189 10.42 8.03 4.62
N ILE A 190 10.70 6.76 4.28
CA ILE A 190 9.68 5.77 3.94
C ILE A 190 8.90 5.39 5.20
N GLN A 191 7.58 5.48 5.12
CA GLN A 191 6.64 4.93 6.08
C GLN A 191 6.14 3.56 5.61
N HIS A 192 5.79 3.44 4.33
CA HIS A 192 5.28 2.22 3.73
C HIS A 192 5.88 1.97 2.35
N ALA A 193 6.42 0.75 2.17
CA ALA A 193 6.89 0.22 0.89
C ALA A 193 6.60 -1.28 0.78
N GLY A 194 5.38 -1.69 1.18
CA GLY A 194 4.94 -3.07 1.28
C GLY A 194 5.03 -3.62 2.71
N VAL A 195 4.36 -4.74 2.96
CA VAL A 195 4.30 -5.42 4.26
C VAL A 195 4.81 -6.84 4.13
N VAL A 196 5.68 -7.25 5.06
CA VAL A 196 6.14 -8.63 5.22
C VAL A 196 5.50 -9.25 6.46
N ILE A 197 4.91 -10.42 6.29
CA ILE A 197 4.39 -11.22 7.41
C ILE A 197 5.56 -11.84 8.19
N GLY A 198 5.52 -11.70 9.51
CA GLY A 198 6.57 -12.17 10.42
C GLY A 198 7.49 -11.04 10.94
N PHE A 199 7.53 -9.85 10.33
CA PHE A 199 8.24 -8.72 10.90
C PHE A 199 7.67 -8.37 12.27
N GLY A 200 8.58 -8.20 13.25
CA GLY A 200 8.17 -7.91 14.63
C GLY A 200 7.28 -8.98 15.27
N GLY A 201 7.25 -10.20 14.71
CA GLY A 201 6.49 -11.34 15.20
C GLY A 201 5.14 -11.58 14.50
N ILE A 202 4.53 -10.57 13.88
CA ILE A 202 3.24 -10.69 13.19
C ILE A 202 3.33 -10.17 11.76
N ALA A 203 3.52 -8.89 11.59
CA ALA A 203 3.67 -8.24 10.29
C ALA A 203 4.21 -6.82 10.47
N GLY A 204 4.93 -6.32 9.47
CA GLY A 204 5.45 -4.96 9.53
C GLY A 204 5.80 -4.39 8.16
N HIS A 205 5.85 -3.09 8.10
CA HIS A 205 6.23 -2.35 6.90
C HIS A 205 7.71 -2.51 6.59
N THR A 206 8.05 -2.53 5.32
CA THR A 206 9.44 -2.61 4.84
C THR A 206 10.07 -1.23 4.73
N PHE A 207 11.38 -1.16 4.96
CA PHE A 207 12.22 0.03 4.75
C PHE A 207 11.83 1.26 5.55
N ILE A 208 11.10 1.11 6.68
CA ILE A 208 10.73 2.25 7.54
C ILE A 208 11.95 3.08 7.90
N GLY A 209 11.84 4.41 7.74
CA GLY A 209 12.87 5.38 8.07
C GLY A 209 14.00 5.49 7.03
N LEU A 210 14.01 4.68 5.95
CA LEU A 210 14.93 4.87 4.84
C LEU A 210 14.52 6.14 4.06
N HIS A 211 15.47 7.04 3.78
CA HIS A 211 15.16 8.23 2.99
C HIS A 211 14.77 7.86 1.55
N LYS A 212 13.79 8.56 0.98
CA LYS A 212 13.20 8.25 -0.34
C LYS A 212 14.18 8.16 -1.49
N ALA A 213 15.33 8.84 -1.38
CA ALA A 213 16.40 8.86 -2.40
C ALA A 213 17.47 7.78 -2.18
N GLU A 214 17.45 7.07 -1.05
CA GLU A 214 18.45 6.04 -0.76
C GLU A 214 18.09 4.70 -1.43
N ASN A 215 19.12 3.98 -1.88
CA ASN A 215 18.93 2.66 -2.45
C ASN A 215 18.56 1.64 -1.37
N SER A 216 17.40 1.04 -1.52
CA SER A 216 16.99 -0.10 -0.72
C SER A 216 17.61 -1.41 -1.22
N TYR A 217 17.45 -2.49 -0.46
CA TYR A 217 17.85 -3.84 -0.86
C TYR A 217 17.27 -4.18 -2.26
N PHE A 218 18.16 -4.34 -3.26
CA PHE A 218 17.81 -4.60 -4.67
C PHE A 218 16.75 -3.63 -5.23
N HIS A 219 16.80 -2.36 -4.86
CA HIS A 219 15.86 -1.29 -5.28
C HIS A 219 14.37 -1.59 -5.00
N ARG A 220 14.07 -2.52 -4.06
CA ARG A 220 12.71 -2.99 -3.82
C ARG A 220 11.74 -1.87 -3.41
N ALA A 221 12.20 -0.87 -2.66
CA ALA A 221 11.36 0.28 -2.30
C ALA A 221 11.03 1.21 -3.48
N MET A 222 11.73 1.05 -4.62
CA MET A 222 11.60 1.89 -5.81
C MET A 222 11.11 1.12 -7.04
N SER A 223 10.73 -0.15 -6.86
CA SER A 223 10.26 -1.03 -7.92
C SER A 223 8.90 -1.61 -7.56
N THR A 224 8.02 -1.75 -8.55
CA THR A 224 6.75 -2.47 -8.37
C THR A 224 7.04 -3.90 -7.93
N GLN A 225 6.40 -4.34 -6.85
CA GLN A 225 6.66 -5.62 -6.18
C GLN A 225 5.37 -6.31 -5.76
N ASP A 226 5.36 -7.63 -5.85
CA ASP A 226 4.36 -8.43 -5.15
C ASP A 226 4.76 -8.53 -3.67
N TYR A 227 3.77 -8.33 -2.79
CA TYR A 227 3.90 -8.47 -1.35
C TYR A 227 2.76 -9.30 -0.76
N SER A 228 2.94 -9.77 0.46
CA SER A 228 1.84 -10.44 1.18
C SER A 228 0.74 -9.46 1.59
N ALA A 229 1.09 -8.22 1.86
CA ALA A 229 0.12 -7.16 2.17
C ALA A 229 0.66 -5.75 1.86
N VAL A 230 -0.28 -4.81 1.81
CA VAL A 230 -0.06 -3.35 1.75
C VAL A 230 -1.02 -2.66 2.71
N THR A 231 -0.72 -1.41 3.10
CA THR A 231 -1.57 -0.68 4.06
C THR A 231 -2.78 -0.03 3.41
N ALA A 232 -3.91 -0.03 4.11
CA ALA A 232 -5.12 0.67 3.69
C ALA A 232 -5.09 2.19 3.91
N ALA A 233 -3.96 2.74 4.38
CA ALA A 233 -3.78 4.20 4.34
C ALA A 233 -3.81 4.76 2.90
N CYS A 234 -3.43 3.94 1.88
CA CYS A 234 -3.72 4.16 0.47
C CYS A 234 -3.71 2.81 -0.26
N LEU A 235 -4.89 2.20 -0.45
CA LEU A 235 -5.09 0.88 -1.04
C LEU A 235 -6.23 0.91 -2.05
N MET A 236 -5.95 0.47 -3.28
CA MET A 236 -6.96 0.30 -4.34
C MET A 236 -7.31 -1.17 -4.53
N THR A 237 -8.59 -1.46 -4.77
CA THR A 237 -9.11 -2.80 -5.07
C THR A 237 -10.35 -2.72 -5.97
N LYS A 238 -10.70 -3.83 -6.63
CA LYS A 238 -11.98 -3.96 -7.34
C LYS A 238 -13.13 -4.08 -6.34
N LYS A 239 -14.21 -3.32 -6.52
CA LYS A 239 -15.39 -3.43 -5.63
C LYS A 239 -15.96 -4.85 -5.62
N ALA A 240 -16.07 -5.50 -6.78
CA ALA A 240 -16.56 -6.87 -6.88
C ALA A 240 -15.74 -7.86 -6.05
N LEU A 241 -14.40 -7.75 -6.07
CA LEU A 241 -13.53 -8.58 -5.26
C LEU A 241 -13.63 -8.27 -3.76
N PHE A 242 -13.77 -6.97 -3.41
CA PHE A 242 -13.99 -6.57 -2.02
C PHE A 242 -15.26 -7.20 -1.44
N ASP A 243 -16.34 -7.19 -2.22
CA ASP A 243 -17.61 -7.81 -1.83
C ASP A 243 -17.48 -9.35 -1.76
N GLU A 244 -16.81 -9.98 -2.72
CA GLU A 244 -16.57 -11.43 -2.78
C GLU A 244 -15.81 -11.95 -1.55
N VAL A 245 -14.71 -11.29 -1.16
CA VAL A 245 -13.91 -11.71 -0.02
C VAL A 245 -14.48 -11.25 1.34
N GLY A 246 -15.62 -10.53 1.32
CA GLY A 246 -16.35 -10.09 2.51
C GLY A 246 -15.73 -8.90 3.21
N GLY A 247 -15.14 -7.95 2.46
CA GLY A 247 -14.65 -6.66 2.96
C GLY A 247 -13.60 -6.75 4.06
N PHE A 248 -13.48 -5.73 4.88
CA PHE A 248 -12.61 -5.76 6.07
C PHE A 248 -13.24 -6.57 7.21
N THR A 249 -12.42 -7.27 7.98
CA THR A 249 -12.86 -8.05 9.14
C THR A 249 -13.08 -7.13 10.35
N GLU A 250 -14.33 -6.87 10.73
CA GLU A 250 -14.67 -5.89 11.77
C GLU A 250 -14.17 -6.24 13.18
N LYS A 251 -13.81 -7.51 13.43
CA LYS A 251 -13.13 -7.91 14.68
C LYS A 251 -11.70 -7.37 14.78
N LEU A 252 -11.09 -6.95 13.66
CA LEU A 252 -9.83 -6.23 13.56
C LEU A 252 -10.13 -4.74 13.41
N ALA A 253 -10.43 -4.10 14.51
CA ALA A 253 -10.98 -2.74 14.50
C ALA A 253 -9.95 -1.68 14.12
N VAL A 254 -8.66 -1.93 14.38
CA VAL A 254 -7.57 -0.96 14.21
C VAL A 254 -6.33 -1.58 13.58
N ALA A 255 -5.76 -2.63 14.18
CA ALA A 255 -4.54 -3.25 13.70
C ALA A 255 -4.84 -4.46 12.81
N PHE A 256 -3.97 -4.72 11.84
CA PHE A 256 -3.99 -5.90 10.97
C PHE A 256 -5.22 -6.05 10.07
N ASN A 257 -6.13 -5.07 10.03
CA ASN A 257 -7.32 -5.13 9.20
C ASN A 257 -7.00 -5.12 7.70
N ASP A 258 -6.08 -4.28 7.28
CA ASP A 258 -5.56 -4.18 5.91
C ASP A 258 -4.75 -5.43 5.53
N ILE A 259 -3.95 -5.93 6.47
CA ILE A 259 -3.17 -7.15 6.28
C ILE A 259 -4.11 -8.36 6.12
N ASP A 260 -5.11 -8.51 6.99
CA ASP A 260 -6.14 -9.55 6.88
C ASP A 260 -6.91 -9.47 5.55
N TYR A 261 -7.26 -8.26 5.12
CA TYR A 261 -7.88 -8.04 3.82
C TYR A 261 -6.98 -8.53 2.68
N CYS A 262 -5.70 -8.14 2.67
CA CYS A 262 -4.73 -8.59 1.68
C CYS A 262 -4.56 -10.11 1.70
N MET A 263 -4.59 -10.74 2.88
CA MET A 263 -4.54 -12.20 2.98
C MET A 263 -5.78 -12.87 2.39
N LYS A 264 -6.98 -12.28 2.54
CA LYS A 264 -8.20 -12.77 1.88
C LYS A 264 -8.11 -12.65 0.36
N VAL A 265 -7.60 -11.51 -0.14
CA VAL A 265 -7.33 -11.29 -1.57
C VAL A 265 -6.39 -12.37 -2.11
N ARG A 266 -5.31 -12.68 -1.40
CA ARG A 266 -4.38 -13.75 -1.80
C ARG A 266 -5.01 -15.14 -1.75
N ALA A 267 -5.85 -15.41 -0.75
CA ALA A 267 -6.58 -16.68 -0.65
C ALA A 267 -7.58 -16.88 -1.81
N SER A 268 -8.01 -15.79 -2.47
CA SER A 268 -8.80 -15.84 -3.72
C SER A 268 -7.94 -15.88 -4.99
N ASN A 269 -6.64 -16.24 -4.88
CA ASN A 269 -5.66 -16.35 -5.99
C ASN A 269 -5.37 -15.04 -6.72
N HIS A 270 -5.45 -13.90 -6.04
CA HIS A 270 -5.04 -12.62 -6.59
C HIS A 270 -3.74 -12.13 -5.96
N LEU A 271 -2.99 -11.34 -6.71
CA LEU A 271 -1.78 -10.67 -6.26
C LEU A 271 -2.12 -9.44 -5.44
N VAL A 272 -1.28 -9.14 -4.47
CA VAL A 272 -1.21 -7.87 -3.75
C VAL A 272 0.06 -7.17 -4.18
N VAL A 273 -0.08 -6.01 -4.80
CA VAL A 273 1.02 -5.30 -5.46
C VAL A 273 1.32 -3.99 -4.74
N TYR A 274 2.56 -3.75 -4.46
CA TYR A 274 3.08 -2.45 -4.05
C TYR A 274 3.56 -1.69 -5.30
N ASN A 275 3.08 -0.44 -5.47
CA ASN A 275 3.51 0.43 -6.56
C ASN A 275 4.18 1.71 -6.03
N PRO A 276 5.51 1.88 -6.20
CA PRO A 276 6.25 3.04 -5.69
C PRO A 276 5.97 4.33 -6.48
N TYR A 277 5.35 4.24 -7.65
CA TYR A 277 5.02 5.38 -8.51
C TYR A 277 3.72 6.06 -8.08
N ALA A 278 2.84 5.36 -7.36
CA ALA A 278 1.77 5.98 -6.58
C ALA A 278 2.38 6.48 -5.25
N LEU A 279 2.63 7.77 -5.14
CA LEU A 279 3.45 8.37 -4.08
C LEU A 279 2.69 9.48 -3.35
N LEU A 280 2.59 9.33 -2.03
CA LEU A 280 1.93 10.29 -1.13
C LEU A 280 2.75 10.49 0.15
N TYR A 281 2.58 11.65 0.81
CA TYR A 281 2.86 11.78 2.23
C TYR A 281 1.70 11.21 3.05
N HIS A 282 2.00 10.69 4.24
CA HIS A 282 1.02 10.27 5.23
C HIS A 282 1.47 10.75 6.61
N TYR A 283 0.71 11.68 7.17
CA TYR A 283 1.05 12.43 8.39
C TYR A 283 0.66 11.71 9.69
N GLU A 284 0.74 10.41 9.69
CA GLU A 284 0.33 9.45 10.72
C GLU A 284 0.21 9.98 12.16
N SER A 285 -0.74 9.43 12.92
CA SER A 285 -0.92 9.63 14.37
C SER A 285 -1.46 10.98 14.82
N LYS A 286 -1.89 11.87 13.91
CA LYS A 286 -2.49 13.15 14.33
C LYS A 286 -3.80 12.97 15.06
N SER A 287 -4.65 12.06 14.59
CA SER A 287 -6.00 11.84 15.13
C SER A 287 -6.07 10.79 16.24
N ARG A 288 -5.21 9.75 16.20
CA ARG A 288 -5.31 8.57 17.08
C ARG A 288 -4.34 8.56 18.25
N GLY A 289 -3.19 9.23 18.12
CA GLY A 289 -2.10 9.21 19.08
C GLY A 289 -1.42 7.83 19.20
N LEU A 290 -0.53 7.69 20.19
CA LEU A 290 0.24 6.47 20.42
C LEU A 290 -0.62 5.32 21.02
N GLU A 291 -0.21 4.06 20.78
CA GLU A 291 -0.81 2.84 21.35
C GLU A 291 -0.27 2.54 22.77
N ASP A 292 -0.37 3.50 23.67
CA ASP A 292 0.31 3.52 24.98
C ASP A 292 -0.60 3.35 26.20
N THR A 293 -1.93 3.33 26.00
CA THR A 293 -2.84 3.09 27.13
C THR A 293 -3.11 1.58 27.33
N PRO A 294 -3.40 1.13 28.58
CA PRO A 294 -3.72 -0.27 28.86
C PRO A 294 -4.85 -0.83 27.98
N GLU A 295 -5.87 -0.03 27.69
CA GLU A 295 -7.01 -0.42 26.84
C GLU A 295 -6.58 -0.63 25.39
N LYS A 296 -5.75 0.27 24.86
CA LYS A 296 -5.20 0.18 23.48
C LYS A 296 -4.27 -1.04 23.35
N VAL A 297 -3.39 -1.26 24.33
CA VAL A 297 -2.52 -2.44 24.39
C VAL A 297 -3.35 -3.73 24.46
N ALA A 298 -4.38 -3.77 25.31
CA ALA A 298 -5.27 -4.93 25.43
C ALA A 298 -6.04 -5.21 24.13
N ARG A 299 -6.49 -4.16 23.41
CA ARG A 299 -7.10 -4.27 22.10
C ARG A 299 -6.09 -4.84 21.09
N PHE A 300 -4.89 -4.25 20.99
CA PHE A 300 -3.83 -4.68 20.08
C PHE A 300 -3.49 -6.16 20.28
N ASN A 301 -3.34 -6.62 21.53
CA ASN A 301 -3.09 -8.03 21.84
C ASN A 301 -4.25 -8.95 21.42
N ARG A 302 -5.50 -8.49 21.56
CA ARG A 302 -6.66 -9.25 21.03
C ARG A 302 -6.63 -9.35 19.51
N GLU A 303 -6.28 -8.28 18.82
CA GLU A 303 -6.20 -8.24 17.36
C GLU A 303 -5.03 -9.11 16.84
N ILE A 304 -3.89 -9.15 17.53
CA ILE A 304 -2.81 -10.12 17.29
C ILE A 304 -3.35 -11.55 17.34
N LYS A 305 -4.07 -11.88 18.41
CA LYS A 305 -4.64 -13.22 18.59
C LYS A 305 -5.61 -13.58 17.46
N ILE A 306 -6.52 -12.68 17.12
CA ILE A 306 -7.48 -12.88 16.02
C ILE A 306 -6.75 -13.11 14.69
N PHE A 307 -5.78 -12.26 14.37
CA PHE A 307 -4.99 -12.42 13.14
C PHE A 307 -4.23 -13.75 13.11
N SER A 308 -3.58 -14.11 14.21
CA SER A 308 -2.79 -15.35 14.31
C SER A 308 -3.66 -16.62 14.21
N GLU A 309 -4.88 -16.60 14.76
CA GLU A 309 -5.83 -17.70 14.65
C GLU A 309 -6.40 -17.83 13.23
N ARG A 310 -6.49 -16.73 12.47
CA ARG A 310 -6.97 -16.74 11.09
C ARG A 310 -5.91 -17.19 10.08
N TRP A 311 -4.65 -16.83 10.30
CA TRP A 311 -3.55 -17.03 9.37
C TRP A 311 -2.35 -17.77 10.00
N PRO A 312 -2.57 -18.93 10.67
CA PRO A 312 -1.50 -19.64 11.39
C PRO A 312 -0.42 -20.18 10.45
N GLU A 313 -0.80 -20.56 9.23
CA GLU A 313 0.12 -21.20 8.27
C GLU A 313 1.21 -20.24 7.81
N ILE A 314 0.84 -19.02 7.37
CA ILE A 314 1.84 -18.04 6.90
C ILE A 314 2.76 -17.57 8.03
N LEU A 315 2.24 -17.48 9.26
CA LEU A 315 3.07 -17.13 10.43
C LEU A 315 4.06 -18.24 10.77
N LYS A 316 3.70 -19.49 10.52
CA LYS A 316 4.54 -20.67 10.74
C LYS A 316 5.55 -20.87 9.60
N ASP A 317 5.06 -20.86 8.35
CA ASP A 317 5.85 -21.24 7.17
C ASP A 317 6.66 -20.07 6.60
N GLY A 318 6.33 -18.84 7.01
CA GLY A 318 6.97 -17.60 6.58
C GLY A 318 6.31 -16.96 5.35
N ASP A 319 6.67 -15.70 5.12
CA ASP A 319 6.17 -14.92 3.99
C ASP A 319 6.79 -15.41 2.67
N PRO A 320 5.99 -15.80 1.66
CA PRO A 320 6.50 -16.34 0.39
C PRO A 320 7.28 -15.30 -0.44
N TYR A 321 7.11 -14.00 -0.18
CA TYR A 321 7.85 -12.93 -0.84
C TYR A 321 9.09 -12.49 -0.07
N TYR A 322 9.42 -13.18 1.05
CA TYR A 322 10.56 -12.83 1.89
C TYR A 322 11.54 -13.99 2.00
N ASN A 323 12.82 -13.72 1.72
CA ASN A 323 13.86 -14.74 1.74
C ASN A 323 14.14 -15.22 3.18
N PRO A 324 14.11 -16.54 3.48
CA PRO A 324 14.30 -17.08 4.83
C PRO A 324 15.70 -16.82 5.43
N ASN A 325 16.69 -16.40 4.63
CA ASN A 325 18.01 -15.99 5.10
C ASN A 325 18.06 -14.55 5.62
N LEU A 326 17.01 -13.76 5.43
CA LEU A 326 16.89 -12.39 5.90
C LEU A 326 16.23 -12.34 7.28
N THR A 327 16.65 -11.37 8.11
CA THR A 327 16.12 -11.24 9.47
C THR A 327 14.71 -10.66 9.50
N LEU A 328 13.84 -11.20 10.34
CA LEU A 328 12.52 -10.64 10.64
C LEU A 328 12.54 -9.57 11.74
N ARG A 329 13.73 -9.26 12.31
CA ARG A 329 13.90 -8.27 13.40
C ARG A 329 14.07 -6.84 12.90
N LYS A 330 14.33 -6.64 11.60
CA LYS A 330 14.60 -5.34 10.98
C LYS A 330 13.84 -5.25 9.64
N SER A 331 13.35 -4.08 9.33
CA SER A 331 12.58 -3.81 8.11
C SER A 331 13.44 -3.61 6.83
N ASN A 332 14.76 -3.74 6.92
CA ASN A 332 15.72 -3.35 5.88
C ASN A 332 16.30 -4.50 5.05
N PHE A 333 15.75 -5.71 5.16
CA PHE A 333 16.20 -6.91 4.44
C PHE A 333 17.66 -7.32 4.77
N ALA A 334 18.13 -7.03 5.97
CA ALA A 334 19.46 -7.46 6.41
C ALA A 334 19.54 -8.98 6.55
N LEU A 335 20.73 -9.54 6.38
CA LEU A 335 20.97 -10.96 6.63
C LEU A 335 20.71 -11.30 8.11
N ARG A 336 20.24 -12.54 8.36
CA ARG A 336 20.12 -13.08 9.72
C ARG A 336 21.49 -13.16 10.38
N ASP A 337 21.54 -12.82 11.66
CA ASP A 337 22.68 -13.13 12.50
C ASP A 337 22.59 -14.60 12.96
N LEU A 338 23.24 -15.51 12.25
CA LEU A 338 23.19 -16.95 12.51
C LEU A 338 23.71 -17.36 13.90
N LYS A 339 24.30 -16.44 14.68
CA LYS A 339 24.59 -16.66 16.09
C LYS A 339 23.37 -16.51 17.00
N LYS A 340 22.33 -15.78 16.53
CA LYS A 340 21.13 -15.43 17.29
C LYS A 340 19.83 -15.94 16.67
N GLU A 341 19.85 -16.26 15.38
CA GLU A 341 18.65 -16.61 14.59
C GLU A 341 18.93 -17.84 13.73
N LYS A 342 17.99 -18.78 13.62
CA LYS A 342 18.05 -19.88 12.65
C LYS A 342 17.42 -19.48 11.33
N ILE A 343 17.87 -20.06 10.22
CA ILE A 343 17.30 -19.85 8.90
C ILE A 343 15.83 -20.35 8.91
N GLY A 344 14.92 -19.51 8.43
CA GLY A 344 13.48 -19.83 8.37
C GLY A 344 12.75 -19.81 9.73
N GLU A 345 13.44 -19.54 10.85
CA GLU A 345 12.79 -19.45 12.16
C GLU A 345 11.87 -18.21 12.22
N PRO A 346 10.59 -18.40 12.61
CA PRO A 346 9.69 -17.27 12.89
C PRO A 346 10.25 -16.40 14.01
N TYR A 347 10.04 -15.09 13.94
CA TYR A 347 10.31 -14.21 15.06
C TYR A 347 9.10 -14.21 15.99
N HIS A 348 9.28 -14.65 17.22
CA HIS A 348 8.25 -14.57 18.25
C HIS A 348 8.48 -13.32 19.08
N LEU A 349 7.44 -12.48 19.21
CA LEU A 349 7.43 -11.45 20.26
C LEU A 349 7.46 -12.17 21.61
N GLU A 350 8.47 -11.89 22.42
CA GLU A 350 8.41 -12.18 23.84
C GLU A 350 7.42 -11.17 24.45
N VAL A 351 6.17 -11.64 24.65
CA VAL A 351 5.07 -10.86 25.24
C VAL A 351 5.19 -10.91 26.76
#